data_594f008b7aa2ef1f852584c6f4d24882
#
_entry.id   594f008b7aa2ef1f852584c6f4d24882
#
_cell.length_a   1.000
_cell.length_b   1.000
_cell.length_c   1.000
_cell.angle_alpha   90.00
_cell.angle_beta   90.00
_cell.angle_gamma   90.00
#
_symmetry.space_group_name_H-M   'P 1'
#
loop_
_entity.id
_entity.type
_entity.pdbx_description
1 polymer ?
#
loop_
_entity_poly.entity_id
_entity_poly.type
_entity_poly.pdbx_seq_one_letter_code
_entity_poly.pdbx_strand_id
1 'polypeptide(L)'
;MTAETGAALPGPRIALIHALEESVAPARAAFRAHWPEARIFDLLDTSLAVDLAEAGRLDEAMMGRFRTLADYAAGTAGASGRTAGILFTCSAFAPAIDAVKRHLPIPVLRPNESAFEAAMAVGDRIGIVVSFGPSALSLRTELLAMAAAAGRRIEVTVAVADGALAALKSGDGEGHDERVAGTAEQLRGCDVVILGQFSMARAQPRLQPLLSVPVLTTPAAAVEALRRLTQPAGGVP
;
A
#
# COMPACT_ATOMS: atom_id res chain seq x y z
N MET A 1 11.24 48.13 4.03
CA MET A 1 11.83 46.79 3.79
C MET A 1 10.91 45.78 4.44
N THR A 2 9.95 45.29 3.70
CA THR A 2 9.01 44.20 4.11
C THR A 2 9.74 42.88 3.88
N ALA A 3 9.97 42.16 4.99
CA ALA A 3 10.51 40.81 4.94
C ALA A 3 9.53 39.94 4.11
N GLU A 4 9.96 39.50 2.95
CA GLU A 4 9.30 38.40 2.24
C GLU A 4 9.32 37.19 3.16
N THR A 5 8.16 36.83 3.69
CA THR A 5 7.91 35.55 4.34
C THR A 5 8.23 34.48 3.30
N GLY A 6 9.38 33.84 3.44
CA GLY A 6 9.79 32.73 2.57
C GLY A 6 8.70 31.67 2.55
N ALA A 7 7.95 31.59 1.45
CA ALA A 7 7.01 30.53 1.23
C ALA A 7 7.81 29.21 1.31
N ALA A 8 7.44 28.33 2.26
CA ALA A 8 8.04 27.02 2.37
C ALA A 8 7.98 26.35 0.99
N LEU A 9 9.11 25.79 0.53
CA LEU A 9 9.14 25.07 -0.73
C LEU A 9 8.05 23.98 -0.71
N PRO A 10 7.27 23.85 -1.79
CA PRO A 10 6.23 22.84 -1.84
C PRO A 10 6.88 21.46 -1.65
N GLY A 11 6.25 20.60 -0.83
CA GLY A 11 6.74 19.25 -0.55
C GLY A 11 6.93 18.39 -1.81
N PRO A 12 7.59 17.24 -1.70
CA PRO A 12 7.95 16.43 -2.86
C PRO A 12 6.71 15.94 -3.62
N ARG A 13 6.87 15.85 -4.94
CA ARG A 13 5.84 15.35 -5.84
C ARG A 13 5.84 13.82 -5.84
N ILE A 14 4.70 13.19 -5.51
CA ILE A 14 4.54 11.74 -5.47
C ILE A 14 3.43 11.33 -6.43
N ALA A 15 3.70 10.33 -7.23
CA ALA A 15 2.69 9.73 -8.10
C ALA A 15 2.09 8.47 -7.45
N LEU A 16 0.76 8.36 -7.48
CA LEU A 16 0.01 7.20 -7.04
C LEU A 16 -0.58 6.53 -8.28
N ILE A 17 -0.30 5.24 -8.48
CA ILE A 17 -0.81 4.50 -9.64
C ILE A 17 -1.79 3.45 -9.16
N HIS A 18 -3.05 3.57 -9.60
CA HIS A 18 -4.18 2.77 -9.18
C HIS A 18 -4.72 1.90 -10.32
N ALA A 19 -5.12 0.68 -10.00
CA ALA A 19 -5.90 -0.19 -10.88
C ALA A 19 -7.37 -0.29 -10.43
N LEU A 20 -7.69 0.25 -9.24
CA LEU A 20 -9.03 0.21 -8.64
C LEU A 20 -9.34 1.56 -8.01
N GLU A 21 -10.56 2.06 -8.22
CA GLU A 21 -11.03 3.33 -7.66
C GLU A 21 -11.08 3.29 -6.12
N GLU A 22 -11.43 2.15 -5.53
CA GLU A 22 -11.53 1.95 -4.09
C GLU A 22 -10.20 2.12 -3.34
N SER A 23 -9.07 2.15 -4.05
CA SER A 23 -7.75 2.40 -3.46
C SER A 23 -7.39 3.89 -3.37
N VAL A 24 -8.04 4.76 -4.12
CA VAL A 24 -7.69 6.19 -4.23
C VAL A 24 -7.92 6.92 -2.89
N ALA A 25 -9.12 6.83 -2.35
CA ALA A 25 -9.47 7.54 -1.11
C ALA A 25 -8.63 7.08 0.10
N PRO A 26 -8.40 5.78 0.35
CA PRO A 26 -7.51 5.31 1.40
C PRO A 26 -6.06 5.77 1.24
N ALA A 27 -5.52 5.74 0.02
CA ALA A 27 -4.17 6.24 -0.25
C ALA A 27 -4.04 7.73 0.10
N ARG A 28 -4.95 8.55 -0.39
CA ARG A 28 -5.00 9.99 -0.09
C ARG A 28 -5.16 10.26 1.41
N ALA A 29 -5.98 9.47 2.12
CA ALA A 29 -6.16 9.58 3.56
C ALA A 29 -4.85 9.29 4.31
N ALA A 30 -4.12 8.26 3.92
CA ALA A 30 -2.83 7.92 4.51
C ALA A 30 -1.79 9.03 4.30
N PHE A 31 -1.70 9.63 3.10
CA PHE A 31 -0.80 10.76 2.87
C PHE A 31 -1.18 11.97 3.73
N ARG A 32 -2.47 12.31 3.86
CA ARG A 32 -2.89 13.40 4.74
C ARG A 32 -2.52 13.17 6.21
N ALA A 33 -2.57 11.91 6.68
CA ALA A 33 -2.28 11.56 8.06
C ALA A 33 -0.77 11.45 8.35
N HIS A 34 0.03 10.87 7.43
CA HIS A 34 1.41 10.49 7.70
C HIS A 34 2.44 11.34 6.94
N TRP A 35 2.01 12.05 5.89
CA TRP A 35 2.90 12.91 5.09
C TRP A 35 2.13 14.06 4.41
N PRO A 36 1.54 14.98 5.18
CA PRO A 36 0.69 16.06 4.65
C PRO A 36 1.42 17.04 3.73
N GLU A 37 2.76 17.14 3.83
CA GLU A 37 3.57 18.02 2.99
C GLU A 37 3.74 17.47 1.56
N ALA A 38 3.58 16.16 1.34
CA ALA A 38 3.71 15.54 0.02
C ALA A 38 2.61 16.03 -0.93
N ARG A 39 2.99 16.33 -2.16
CA ARG A 39 2.05 16.65 -3.24
C ARG A 39 1.76 15.40 -4.05
N ILE A 40 0.61 14.80 -3.81
CA ILE A 40 0.19 13.56 -4.46
C ILE A 40 -0.61 13.81 -5.73
N PHE A 41 -0.39 12.97 -6.73
CA PHE A 41 -1.09 12.98 -8.02
C PHE A 41 -1.45 11.55 -8.38
N ASP A 42 -2.73 11.33 -8.72
CA ASP A 42 -3.25 10.01 -9.01
C ASP A 42 -3.28 9.75 -10.52
N LEU A 43 -2.85 8.55 -10.91
CA LEU A 43 -3.12 7.93 -12.20
C LEU A 43 -4.00 6.71 -11.94
N LEU A 44 -5.20 6.69 -12.50
CA LEU A 44 -6.15 5.60 -12.38
C LEU A 44 -6.38 4.97 -13.76
N ASP A 45 -6.05 3.69 -13.89
CA ASP A 45 -6.40 2.88 -15.05
C ASP A 45 -7.19 1.65 -14.58
N THR A 46 -8.52 1.77 -14.56
CA THR A 46 -9.42 0.69 -14.09
C THR A 46 -9.45 -0.50 -15.03
N SER A 47 -8.98 -0.38 -16.29
CA SER A 47 -8.90 -1.50 -17.21
C SER A 47 -7.83 -2.52 -16.81
N LEU A 48 -6.80 -2.13 -16.05
CA LEU A 48 -5.74 -3.05 -15.61
C LEU A 48 -6.30 -4.25 -14.85
N ALA A 49 -7.22 -4.02 -13.91
CA ALA A 49 -7.79 -5.09 -13.09
C ALA A 49 -8.75 -5.97 -13.90
N VAL A 50 -9.50 -5.39 -14.83
CA VAL A 50 -10.44 -6.09 -15.72
C VAL A 50 -9.65 -6.99 -16.68
N ASP A 51 -8.67 -6.43 -17.37
CA ASP A 51 -7.87 -7.14 -18.37
C ASP A 51 -7.06 -8.29 -17.73
N LEU A 52 -6.55 -8.08 -16.49
CA LEU A 52 -5.88 -9.15 -15.75
C LEU A 52 -6.85 -10.29 -15.40
N ALA A 53 -8.07 -9.96 -14.99
CA ALA A 53 -9.08 -10.95 -14.64
C ALA A 53 -9.50 -11.79 -15.89
N GLU A 54 -9.64 -11.15 -17.05
CA GLU A 54 -9.97 -11.79 -18.31
C GLU A 54 -8.83 -12.66 -18.85
N ALA A 55 -7.59 -12.15 -18.79
CA ALA A 55 -6.40 -12.89 -19.26
C ALA A 55 -5.99 -14.02 -18.30
N GLY A 56 -6.36 -13.95 -17.02
CA GLY A 56 -6.01 -14.91 -15.97
C GLY A 56 -4.51 -14.96 -15.63
N ARG A 57 -3.69 -14.11 -16.25
CA ARG A 57 -2.24 -14.05 -16.05
C ARG A 57 -1.67 -12.68 -16.40
N LEU A 58 -0.53 -12.37 -15.80
CA LEU A 58 0.25 -11.19 -16.11
C LEU A 58 1.15 -11.48 -17.31
N ASP A 59 0.83 -10.94 -18.48
CA ASP A 59 1.59 -11.13 -19.72
C ASP A 59 2.50 -9.92 -20.04
N GLU A 60 3.29 -10.03 -21.12
CA GLU A 60 4.21 -8.98 -21.55
C GLU A 60 3.50 -7.66 -21.92
N ALA A 61 2.31 -7.72 -22.49
CA ALA A 61 1.54 -6.51 -22.83
C ALA A 61 1.16 -5.75 -21.57
N MET A 62 0.69 -6.47 -20.54
CA MET A 62 0.37 -5.89 -19.24
C MET A 62 1.63 -5.33 -18.57
N MET A 63 2.76 -6.04 -18.61
CA MET A 63 4.05 -5.56 -18.11
C MET A 63 4.48 -4.25 -18.80
N GLY A 64 4.25 -4.16 -20.12
CA GLY A 64 4.51 -2.95 -20.91
C GLY A 64 3.67 -1.75 -20.47
N ARG A 65 2.39 -1.98 -20.14
CA ARG A 65 1.49 -0.92 -19.63
C ARG A 65 1.99 -0.35 -18.30
N PHE A 66 2.43 -1.20 -17.38
CA PHE A 66 2.99 -0.74 -16.10
C PHE A 66 4.22 0.13 -16.30
N ARG A 67 5.12 -0.27 -17.21
CA ARG A 67 6.28 0.57 -17.57
C ARG A 67 5.85 1.92 -18.13
N THR A 68 4.91 1.94 -19.10
CA THR A 68 4.41 3.17 -19.69
C THR A 68 3.82 4.13 -18.67
N LEU A 69 2.97 3.63 -17.76
CA LEU A 69 2.37 4.45 -16.71
C LEU A 69 3.44 5.00 -15.75
N ALA A 70 4.42 4.19 -15.40
CA ALA A 70 5.51 4.58 -14.51
C ALA A 70 6.45 5.61 -15.15
N ASP A 71 6.83 5.42 -16.42
CA ASP A 71 7.65 6.38 -17.18
C ASP A 71 6.93 7.72 -17.33
N TYR A 72 5.63 7.69 -17.64
CA TYR A 72 4.81 8.90 -17.66
C TYR A 72 4.83 9.60 -16.29
N ALA A 73 4.55 8.86 -15.21
CA ALA A 73 4.51 9.40 -13.86
C ALA A 73 5.86 10.02 -13.46
N ALA A 74 6.95 9.30 -13.67
CA ALA A 74 8.31 9.76 -13.37
C ALA A 74 8.72 10.98 -14.19
N GLY A 75 8.23 11.07 -15.45
CA GLY A 75 8.47 12.20 -16.35
C GLY A 75 7.73 13.47 -15.97
N THR A 76 6.69 13.40 -15.13
CA THR A 76 5.91 14.60 -14.79
C THR A 76 6.67 15.54 -13.85
N ALA A 77 6.47 16.83 -14.04
CA ALA A 77 7.07 17.89 -13.24
C ALA A 77 6.09 19.05 -13.00
N GLY A 78 6.38 19.87 -12.01
CA GLY A 78 5.60 21.06 -11.66
C GLY A 78 6.36 21.94 -10.69
N ALA A 79 5.67 22.84 -9.98
CA ALA A 79 6.29 23.77 -9.02
C ALA A 79 7.08 23.09 -7.91
N SER A 80 6.76 21.82 -7.56
CA SER A 80 7.49 20.99 -6.60
C SER A 80 8.62 20.16 -7.22
N GLY A 81 9.04 20.48 -8.46
CA GLY A 81 10.04 19.70 -9.18
C GLY A 81 9.45 18.47 -9.88
N ARG A 82 10.32 17.52 -10.22
CA ARG A 82 9.94 16.23 -10.83
C ARG A 82 9.36 15.28 -9.80
N THR A 83 8.66 14.25 -10.28
CA THR A 83 8.19 13.15 -9.41
C THR A 83 9.37 12.52 -8.67
N ALA A 84 9.29 12.52 -7.33
CA ALA A 84 10.33 12.04 -6.44
C ALA A 84 10.13 10.56 -6.04
N GLY A 85 8.93 10.02 -6.24
CA GLY A 85 8.63 8.62 -5.94
C GLY A 85 7.28 8.19 -6.47
N ILE A 86 7.09 6.89 -6.60
CA ILE A 86 5.87 6.26 -7.11
C ILE A 86 5.38 5.22 -6.10
N LEU A 87 4.08 5.22 -5.82
CA LEU A 87 3.40 4.18 -5.06
C LEU A 87 2.33 3.52 -5.93
N PHE A 88 2.46 2.23 -6.18
CA PHE A 88 1.39 1.41 -6.73
C PHE A 88 0.47 0.94 -5.61
N THR A 89 -0.84 0.92 -5.85
CA THR A 89 -1.83 0.63 -4.81
C THR A 89 -2.58 -0.70 -4.99
N CYS A 90 -2.22 -1.48 -6.00
CA CYS A 90 -2.81 -2.79 -6.27
C CYS A 90 -1.74 -3.90 -6.23
N SER A 91 -1.95 -4.89 -5.34
CA SER A 91 -1.01 -5.98 -5.09
C SER A 91 -0.98 -7.07 -6.18
N ALA A 92 -2.01 -7.15 -7.03
CA ALA A 92 -2.11 -8.18 -8.07
C ALA A 92 -1.00 -8.12 -9.14
N PHE A 93 -0.24 -7.02 -9.19
CA PHE A 93 0.73 -6.72 -10.24
C PHE A 93 2.19 -6.70 -9.76
N ALA A 94 2.50 -7.39 -8.67
CA ALA A 94 3.84 -7.34 -8.05
C ALA A 94 4.99 -7.58 -9.04
N PRO A 95 4.97 -8.57 -9.95
CA PRO A 95 6.05 -8.76 -10.92
C PRO A 95 6.25 -7.58 -11.88
N ALA A 96 5.16 -6.92 -12.30
CA ALA A 96 5.23 -5.74 -13.16
C ALA A 96 5.82 -4.54 -12.40
N ILE A 97 5.41 -4.34 -11.15
CA ILE A 97 5.94 -3.27 -10.30
C ILE A 97 7.43 -3.50 -10.02
N ASP A 98 7.86 -4.74 -9.77
CA ASP A 98 9.27 -5.08 -9.56
C ASP A 98 10.13 -4.82 -10.81
N ALA A 99 9.58 -5.02 -12.01
CA ALA A 99 10.25 -4.63 -13.25
C ALA A 99 10.41 -3.10 -13.35
N VAL A 100 9.39 -2.34 -12.97
CA VAL A 100 9.44 -0.87 -12.89
C VAL A 100 10.48 -0.41 -11.85
N LYS A 101 10.51 -1.02 -10.66
CA LYS A 101 11.51 -0.71 -9.61
C LYS A 101 12.96 -0.83 -10.10
N ARG A 102 13.23 -1.83 -10.93
CA ARG A 102 14.56 -2.01 -11.53
C ARG A 102 14.88 -1.03 -12.66
N HIS A 103 13.85 -0.49 -13.29
CA HIS A 103 13.98 0.41 -14.45
C HIS A 103 14.16 1.87 -14.05
N LEU A 104 13.43 2.34 -13.03
CA LEU A 104 13.42 3.75 -12.64
C LEU A 104 14.47 4.06 -11.55
N PRO A 105 15.13 5.23 -11.63
CA PRO A 105 16.11 5.67 -10.63
C PRO A 105 15.48 6.28 -9.37
N ILE A 106 14.16 6.42 -9.32
CA ILE A 106 13.43 6.97 -8.17
C ILE A 106 12.79 5.84 -7.36
N PRO A 107 12.50 6.04 -6.07
CA PRO A 107 11.78 5.07 -5.27
C PRO A 107 10.44 4.68 -5.88
N VAL A 108 10.21 3.38 -6.04
CA VAL A 108 8.95 2.79 -6.47
C VAL A 108 8.55 1.74 -5.44
N LEU A 109 7.34 1.84 -4.89
CA LEU A 109 6.86 0.91 -3.88
C LEU A 109 5.67 0.08 -4.38
N ARG A 110 5.66 -1.18 -3.98
CA ARG A 110 4.48 -2.05 -4.01
C ARG A 110 3.56 -1.70 -2.83
N PRO A 111 2.27 -2.02 -2.89
CA PRO A 111 1.31 -1.63 -1.85
C PRO A 111 1.60 -2.29 -0.48
N ASN A 112 2.13 -3.51 -0.45
CA ASN A 112 2.20 -4.32 0.77
C ASN A 112 3.59 -4.45 1.37
N GLU A 113 4.65 -4.28 0.57
CA GLU A 113 6.02 -4.61 0.97
C GLU A 113 6.46 -3.91 2.26
N SER A 114 6.14 -2.63 2.40
CA SER A 114 6.52 -1.85 3.58
C SER A 114 5.78 -2.27 4.84
N ALA A 115 4.52 -2.71 4.71
CA ALA A 115 3.78 -3.27 5.84
C ALA A 115 4.34 -4.64 6.25
N PHE A 116 4.78 -5.43 5.29
CA PHE A 116 5.42 -6.72 5.54
C PHE A 116 6.78 -6.54 6.23
N GLU A 117 7.61 -5.61 5.77
CA GLU A 117 8.87 -5.24 6.43
C GLU A 117 8.64 -4.75 7.86
N ALA A 118 7.66 -3.84 8.06
CA ALA A 118 7.32 -3.32 9.38
C ALA A 118 6.81 -4.44 10.31
N ALA A 119 5.97 -5.34 9.81
CA ALA A 119 5.47 -6.47 10.60
C ALA A 119 6.59 -7.43 11.00
N MET A 120 7.48 -7.78 10.08
CA MET A 120 8.65 -8.60 10.39
C MET A 120 9.57 -7.93 11.43
N ALA A 121 9.63 -6.61 11.50
CA ALA A 121 10.40 -5.92 12.54
C ALA A 121 9.76 -6.02 13.93
N VAL A 122 8.44 -6.28 14.01
CA VAL A 122 7.70 -6.44 15.29
C VAL A 122 7.80 -7.85 15.83
N GLY A 123 7.62 -8.87 14.97
CA GLY A 123 7.63 -10.27 15.44
C GLY A 123 7.63 -11.29 14.30
N ASP A 124 7.54 -12.55 14.67
CA ASP A 124 7.60 -13.67 13.74
C ASP A 124 6.23 -14.33 13.49
N ARG A 125 5.24 -14.08 14.34
CA ARG A 125 3.86 -14.57 14.18
C ARG A 125 3.01 -13.45 13.61
N ILE A 126 2.80 -13.44 12.29
CA ILE A 126 2.19 -12.33 11.56
C ILE A 126 0.78 -12.73 11.12
N GLY A 127 -0.22 -11.93 11.51
CA GLY A 127 -1.58 -12.04 11.03
C GLY A 127 -1.79 -11.17 9.78
N ILE A 128 -2.51 -11.68 8.78
CA ILE A 128 -2.97 -10.89 7.63
C ILE A 128 -4.49 -10.99 7.57
N VAL A 129 -5.18 -9.86 7.55
CA VAL A 129 -6.62 -9.82 7.28
C VAL A 129 -6.85 -9.40 5.82
N VAL A 130 -7.73 -10.11 5.13
CA VAL A 130 -8.13 -9.79 3.75
C VAL A 130 -9.65 -9.72 3.65
N SER A 131 -10.18 -8.83 2.80
CA SER A 131 -11.61 -8.75 2.48
C SER A 131 -11.98 -9.48 1.19
N PHE A 132 -10.98 -10.01 0.48
CA PHE A 132 -11.13 -10.76 -0.77
C PHE A 132 -10.34 -12.06 -0.69
N GLY A 133 -11.04 -13.18 -0.49
CA GLY A 133 -10.45 -14.50 -0.27
C GLY A 133 -9.36 -14.92 -1.28
N PRO A 134 -9.55 -14.70 -2.60
CA PRO A 134 -8.52 -15.03 -3.60
C PRO A 134 -7.17 -14.34 -3.38
N SER A 135 -7.11 -13.19 -2.70
CA SER A 135 -5.84 -12.52 -2.40
C SER A 135 -5.07 -13.13 -1.21
N ALA A 136 -5.71 -13.98 -0.41
CA ALA A 136 -5.13 -14.57 0.80
C ALA A 136 -3.84 -15.36 0.50
N LEU A 137 -3.90 -16.24 -0.50
CA LEU A 137 -2.75 -17.06 -0.87
C LEU A 137 -1.59 -16.23 -1.43
N SER A 138 -1.88 -15.25 -2.29
CA SER A 138 -0.84 -14.42 -2.90
C SER A 138 -0.12 -13.56 -1.87
N LEU A 139 -0.84 -12.92 -0.94
CA LEU A 139 -0.25 -12.11 0.12
C LEU A 139 0.57 -12.95 1.10
N ARG A 140 0.06 -14.12 1.48
CA ARG A 140 0.82 -15.06 2.31
C ARG A 140 2.12 -15.50 1.62
N THR A 141 2.04 -15.85 0.35
CA THR A 141 3.21 -16.28 -0.44
C THR A 141 4.23 -15.15 -0.57
N GLU A 142 3.79 -13.93 -0.83
CA GLU A 142 4.65 -12.74 -0.92
C GLU A 142 5.38 -12.49 0.40
N LEU A 143 4.66 -12.48 1.52
CA LEU A 143 5.26 -12.27 2.84
C LEU A 143 6.29 -13.36 3.19
N LEU A 144 5.96 -14.63 2.93
CA LEU A 144 6.89 -15.74 3.16
C LEU A 144 8.14 -15.65 2.29
N ALA A 145 8.00 -15.25 1.02
CA ALA A 145 9.12 -15.03 0.11
C ALA A 145 10.03 -13.88 0.59
N MET A 146 9.44 -12.77 1.05
CA MET A 146 10.20 -11.66 1.63
C MET A 146 10.94 -12.07 2.91
N ALA A 147 10.30 -12.82 3.79
CA ALA A 147 10.93 -13.34 5.01
C ALA A 147 12.11 -14.28 4.68
N ALA A 148 11.92 -15.19 3.73
CA ALA A 148 12.99 -16.09 3.27
C ALA A 148 14.18 -15.32 2.68
N ALA A 149 13.92 -14.29 1.86
CA ALA A 149 14.97 -13.43 1.31
C ALA A 149 15.74 -12.66 2.40
N ALA A 150 15.06 -12.33 3.52
CA ALA A 150 15.67 -11.72 4.70
C ALA A 150 16.31 -12.72 5.68
N GLY A 151 16.35 -14.02 5.34
CA GLY A 151 16.87 -15.09 6.22
C GLY A 151 16.02 -15.35 7.47
N ARG A 152 14.74 -14.95 7.48
CA ARG A 152 13.84 -15.09 8.61
C ARG A 152 12.87 -16.26 8.45
N ARG A 153 12.51 -16.86 9.57
CA ARG A 153 11.41 -17.83 9.66
C ARG A 153 10.25 -17.16 10.37
N ILE A 154 9.08 -17.19 9.75
CA ILE A 154 7.86 -16.59 10.29
C ILE A 154 6.69 -17.56 10.18
N GLU A 155 5.70 -17.35 11.03
CA GLU A 155 4.39 -18.01 10.96
C GLU A 155 3.37 -16.99 10.46
N VAL A 156 2.56 -17.38 9.48
CA VAL A 156 1.58 -16.48 8.86
C VAL A 156 0.18 -17.06 9.03
N THR A 157 -0.65 -16.37 9.78
CA THR A 157 -2.10 -16.61 9.90
C THR A 157 -2.84 -15.67 8.95
N VAL A 158 -3.72 -16.21 8.09
CA VAL A 158 -4.56 -15.38 7.24
C VAL A 158 -6.01 -15.53 7.65
N ALA A 159 -6.65 -14.42 7.97
CA ALA A 159 -8.08 -14.32 8.27
C ALA A 159 -8.81 -13.65 7.10
N VAL A 160 -9.91 -14.23 6.65
CA VAL A 160 -10.76 -13.67 5.60
C VAL A 160 -11.98 -13.02 6.26
N ALA A 161 -12.17 -11.73 6.04
CA ALA A 161 -13.36 -11.00 6.46
C ALA A 161 -14.46 -11.18 5.39
N ASP A 162 -15.14 -12.32 5.43
CA ASP A 162 -16.14 -12.68 4.44
C ASP A 162 -17.26 -11.63 4.34
N GLY A 163 -17.61 -11.29 3.09
CA GLY A 163 -18.63 -10.27 2.79
C GLY A 163 -18.18 -8.82 3.01
N ALA A 164 -16.99 -8.56 3.60
CA ALA A 164 -16.55 -7.19 3.86
C ALA A 164 -16.39 -6.38 2.56
N LEU A 165 -15.78 -6.95 1.53
CA LEU A 165 -15.65 -6.26 0.23
C LEU A 165 -17.01 -5.96 -0.40
N ALA A 166 -17.96 -6.90 -0.32
CA ALA A 166 -19.31 -6.70 -0.85
C ALA A 166 -20.02 -5.56 -0.12
N ALA A 167 -19.95 -5.52 1.22
CA ALA A 167 -20.49 -4.43 2.04
C ALA A 167 -19.88 -3.07 1.61
N LEU A 168 -18.56 -3.00 1.46
CA LEU A 168 -17.89 -1.77 1.04
C LEU A 168 -18.37 -1.30 -0.34
N LYS A 169 -18.49 -2.20 -1.31
CA LYS A 169 -18.97 -1.89 -2.67
C LYS A 169 -20.42 -1.44 -2.73
N SER A 170 -21.25 -1.88 -1.79
CA SER A 170 -22.64 -1.41 -1.64
C SER A 170 -22.79 -0.10 -0.85
N GLY A 171 -21.66 0.49 -0.39
CA GLY A 171 -21.67 1.70 0.42
C GLY A 171 -21.84 1.46 1.92
N ASP A 172 -21.97 0.21 2.36
CA ASP A 172 -22.05 -0.18 3.77
C ASP A 172 -20.65 -0.28 4.40
N GLY A 173 -20.08 0.89 4.68
CA GLY A 173 -18.76 0.97 5.29
C GLY A 173 -18.72 0.46 6.73
N GLU A 174 -19.79 0.61 7.50
CA GLU A 174 -19.86 0.07 8.87
C GLU A 174 -19.89 -1.45 8.87
N GLY A 175 -20.73 -2.05 8.04
CA GLY A 175 -20.78 -3.49 7.88
C GLY A 175 -19.46 -4.09 7.36
N HIS A 176 -18.70 -3.35 6.51
CA HIS A 176 -17.34 -3.72 6.17
C HIS A 176 -16.44 -3.78 7.42
N ASP A 177 -16.41 -2.69 8.21
CA ASP A 177 -15.51 -2.56 9.35
C ASP A 177 -15.86 -3.57 10.45
N GLU A 178 -17.15 -3.90 10.64
CA GLU A 178 -17.60 -4.95 11.55
C GLU A 178 -17.11 -6.34 11.16
N ARG A 179 -17.21 -6.68 9.89
CA ARG A 179 -16.72 -7.99 9.39
C ARG A 179 -15.21 -8.12 9.54
N VAL A 180 -14.47 -7.03 9.29
CA VAL A 180 -13.03 -7.00 9.55
C VAL A 180 -12.74 -7.19 11.03
N ALA A 181 -13.43 -6.48 11.92
CA ALA A 181 -13.27 -6.62 13.37
C ALA A 181 -13.66 -8.03 13.87
N GLY A 182 -14.63 -8.68 13.23
CA GLY A 182 -15.02 -10.06 13.52
C GLY A 182 -13.93 -11.11 13.31
N THR A 183 -12.82 -10.77 12.64
CA THR A 183 -11.69 -11.67 12.47
C THR A 183 -10.75 -11.72 13.69
N ALA A 184 -10.93 -10.87 14.70
CA ALA A 184 -10.02 -10.70 15.83
C ALA A 184 -9.68 -12.01 16.54
N GLU A 185 -10.65 -12.90 16.73
CA GLU A 185 -10.44 -14.19 17.42
C GLU A 185 -9.43 -15.08 16.69
N GLN A 186 -9.44 -15.08 15.34
CA GLN A 186 -8.53 -15.88 14.52
C GLN A 186 -7.09 -15.37 14.57
N LEU A 187 -6.89 -14.15 15.06
CA LEU A 187 -5.60 -13.45 15.11
C LEU A 187 -4.95 -13.50 16.50
N ARG A 188 -5.60 -14.16 17.46
CA ARG A 188 -5.02 -14.39 18.78
C ARG A 188 -3.74 -15.20 18.67
N GLY A 189 -2.70 -14.74 19.33
CA GLY A 189 -1.39 -15.37 19.25
C GLY A 189 -0.46 -14.83 18.17
N CYS A 190 -0.92 -13.94 17.30
CA CYS A 190 -0.03 -13.15 16.44
C CYS A 190 0.75 -12.11 17.28
N ASP A 191 1.93 -11.72 16.79
CA ASP A 191 2.73 -10.64 17.37
C ASP A 191 2.36 -9.28 16.74
N VAL A 192 1.81 -9.33 15.54
CA VAL A 192 1.36 -8.17 14.75
C VAL A 192 0.32 -8.59 13.74
N VAL A 193 -0.59 -7.69 13.38
CA VAL A 193 -1.62 -7.91 12.38
C VAL A 193 -1.50 -6.86 11.27
N ILE A 194 -1.72 -7.27 10.03
CA ILE A 194 -1.72 -6.41 8.84
C ILE A 194 -3.10 -6.43 8.21
N LEU A 195 -3.68 -5.27 7.94
CA LEU A 195 -4.80 -5.13 7.03
C LEU A 195 -4.27 -5.13 5.59
N GLY A 196 -4.45 -6.26 4.90
CA GLY A 196 -3.74 -6.60 3.67
C GLY A 196 -4.15 -5.83 2.41
N GLN A 197 -5.14 -4.95 2.49
CA GLN A 197 -5.63 -4.17 1.35
C GLN A 197 -5.84 -2.70 1.75
N PHE A 198 -5.59 -1.79 0.81
CA PHE A 198 -5.72 -0.33 1.05
C PHE A 198 -7.12 0.07 1.54
N SER A 199 -8.15 -0.51 0.94
CA SER A 199 -9.55 -0.26 1.32
C SER A 199 -9.88 -0.65 2.76
N MET A 200 -9.13 -1.58 3.35
CA MET A 200 -9.35 -2.07 4.71
C MET A 200 -8.80 -1.14 5.80
N ALA A 201 -7.96 -0.17 5.46
CA ALA A 201 -7.34 0.73 6.44
C ALA A 201 -8.37 1.45 7.34
N ARG A 202 -9.56 1.71 6.82
CA ARG A 202 -10.68 2.30 7.56
C ARG A 202 -11.14 1.48 8.77
N ALA A 203 -10.96 0.16 8.72
CA ALA A 203 -11.38 -0.75 9.79
C ALA A 203 -10.36 -0.84 10.95
N GLN A 204 -9.16 -0.28 10.79
CA GLN A 204 -8.13 -0.33 11.82
C GLN A 204 -8.60 0.19 13.18
N PRO A 205 -9.30 1.34 13.30
CA PRO A 205 -9.78 1.84 14.59
C PRO A 205 -10.80 0.90 15.28
N ARG A 206 -11.49 0.06 14.51
CA ARG A 206 -12.46 -0.91 15.04
C ARG A 206 -11.82 -2.24 15.42
N LEU A 207 -10.79 -2.68 14.69
CA LEU A 207 -10.06 -3.92 14.98
C LEU A 207 -9.02 -3.74 16.10
N GLN A 208 -8.30 -2.62 16.14
CA GLN A 208 -7.19 -2.40 17.07
C GLN A 208 -7.58 -2.59 18.55
N PRO A 209 -8.74 -2.11 19.06
CA PRO A 209 -9.12 -2.31 20.46
C PRO A 209 -9.40 -3.76 20.84
N LEU A 210 -9.63 -4.64 19.88
CA LEU A 210 -9.92 -6.07 20.08
C LEU A 210 -8.62 -6.93 20.17
N LEU A 211 -7.47 -6.33 19.87
CA LEU A 211 -6.17 -6.99 19.83
C LEU A 211 -5.17 -6.27 20.73
N SER A 212 -4.36 -7.03 21.48
CA SER A 212 -3.29 -6.49 22.30
C SER A 212 -1.98 -6.21 21.53
N VAL A 213 -1.98 -6.50 20.24
CA VAL A 213 -0.83 -6.35 19.33
C VAL A 213 -1.10 -5.25 18.31
N PRO A 214 -0.04 -4.66 17.69
CA PRO A 214 -0.24 -3.63 16.68
C PRO A 214 -1.01 -4.13 15.47
N VAL A 215 -1.95 -3.29 14.96
CA VAL A 215 -2.63 -3.48 13.69
C VAL A 215 -2.09 -2.47 12.68
N LEU A 216 -1.31 -2.96 11.73
CA LEU A 216 -0.69 -2.17 10.67
C LEU A 216 -1.63 -2.04 9.47
N THR A 217 -1.59 -0.91 8.80
CA THR A 217 -2.30 -0.71 7.54
C THR A 217 -1.31 -0.56 6.39
N THR A 218 -1.59 -1.20 5.27
CA THR A 218 -0.73 -1.14 4.09
C THR A 218 -0.52 0.28 3.57
N PRO A 219 -1.53 1.18 3.49
CA PRO A 219 -1.30 2.54 3.03
C PRO A 219 -0.43 3.38 3.99
N ALA A 220 -0.60 3.25 5.31
CA ALA A 220 0.22 4.00 6.27
C ALA A 220 1.70 3.59 6.16
N ALA A 221 1.97 2.28 6.19
CA ALA A 221 3.33 1.75 6.08
C ALA A 221 4.01 2.17 4.75
N ALA A 222 3.27 2.13 3.63
CA ALA A 222 3.79 2.54 2.33
C ALA A 222 4.15 4.04 2.28
N VAL A 223 3.28 4.90 2.84
CA VAL A 223 3.54 6.35 2.90
C VAL A 223 4.77 6.66 3.74
N GLU A 224 4.89 6.06 4.92
CA GLU A 224 6.04 6.26 5.81
C GLU A 224 7.36 5.78 5.18
N ALA A 225 7.32 4.63 4.50
CA ALA A 225 8.49 4.12 3.79
C ALA A 225 8.88 5.03 2.62
N LEU A 226 7.92 5.46 1.81
CA LEU A 226 8.18 6.35 0.67
C LEU A 226 8.73 7.70 1.15
N ARG A 227 8.21 8.24 2.25
CA ARG A 227 8.73 9.46 2.88
C ARG A 227 10.22 9.30 3.24
N ARG A 228 10.59 8.21 3.89
CA ARG A 228 12.00 7.93 4.23
C ARG A 228 12.89 7.82 3.00
N LEU A 229 12.42 7.14 1.95
CA LEU A 229 13.20 6.89 0.74
C LEU A 229 13.39 8.14 -0.14
N THR A 230 12.48 9.10 -0.06
CA THR A 230 12.52 10.32 -0.88
C THR A 230 13.14 11.52 -0.15
N GLN A 231 13.33 11.44 1.16
CA GLN A 231 14.07 12.46 1.91
C GLN A 231 15.57 12.24 1.72
N PRO A 232 16.35 13.29 1.41
CA PRO A 232 17.80 13.14 1.33
C PRO A 232 18.36 12.67 2.68
N ALA A 233 19.24 11.68 2.68
CA ALA A 233 19.98 11.27 3.87
C ALA A 233 20.84 12.45 4.31
N GLY A 234 20.38 13.25 5.31
CA GLY A 234 21.16 14.36 5.81
C GLY A 234 20.40 15.65 6.16
N GLY A 235 19.14 15.57 6.57
CA GLY A 235 18.43 16.68 7.20
C GLY A 235 18.17 16.39 8.67
N VAL A 236 19.20 16.45 9.51
CA VAL A 236 19.00 16.70 10.93
C VAL A 236 18.90 18.22 11.07
N PRO A 237 17.84 18.77 11.71
CA PRO A 237 17.69 20.19 11.97
C PRO A 237 18.76 20.72 12.90
#